data_fd8a7003a2e5b554d0c2e2d29f910e34
#
_entry.id   fd8a7003a2e5b554d0c2e2d29f910e34
#
_cell.length_a   1.000
_cell.length_b   1.000
_cell.length_c   1.000
_cell.angle_alpha   90.00
_cell.angle_beta   90.00
_cell.angle_gamma   90.00
#
_symmetry.space_group_name_H-M   'P 1'
#
loop_
_entity.id
_entity.type
_entity.pdbx_description
1 polymer ?
#
loop_
_entity_poly.entity_id
_entity_poly.type
_entity_poly.pdbx_seq_one_letter_code
_entity_poly.pdbx_strand_id
1 'polypeptide(L)'
;MESKFISLLSIDEVVKALNKVNNYKTYCSEQVSQIDRELTDLDHALELVTLDCTKQSKMIKFRKAELQKRRFYKNELEYINAFEKTNLNIQTTINILKSLKSAFQATKNRLDNRVY
;
A
#
# COMPACT_ATOMS: atom_id res chain seq x y z
N MET A 1 -16.94 19.99 -25.68
CA MET A 1 -17.58 19.19 -24.59
C MET A 1 -16.82 17.91 -24.34
N GLU A 2 -16.54 17.62 -23.08
CA GLU A 2 -15.93 16.35 -22.71
C GLU A 2 -16.95 15.22 -22.72
N SER A 3 -16.51 14.01 -23.01
CA SER A 3 -17.38 12.83 -23.02
C SER A 3 -17.85 12.49 -21.61
N LYS A 4 -19.13 12.41 -21.40
CA LYS A 4 -19.72 11.91 -20.15
C LYS A 4 -19.36 10.45 -19.89
N PHE A 5 -19.32 9.64 -20.93
CA PHE A 5 -18.97 8.21 -20.80
C PHE A 5 -17.55 8.03 -20.25
N ILE A 6 -16.57 8.73 -20.81
CA ILE A 6 -15.20 8.68 -20.34
C ILE A 6 -15.10 9.20 -18.91
N SER A 7 -15.75 10.31 -18.59
CA SER A 7 -15.77 10.89 -17.25
C SER A 7 -16.37 9.93 -16.21
N LEU A 8 -17.41 9.18 -16.58
CA LEU A 8 -18.04 8.21 -15.68
C LEU A 8 -17.10 7.07 -15.27
N LEU A 9 -16.14 6.73 -16.10
CA LEU A 9 -15.20 5.65 -15.81
C LEU A 9 -14.12 6.05 -14.80
N SER A 10 -13.82 7.34 -14.67
CA SER A 10 -12.83 7.87 -13.72
C SER A 10 -11.50 7.11 -13.75
N ILE A 11 -10.99 6.79 -14.94
CA ILE A 11 -9.83 5.91 -15.14
C ILE A 11 -8.61 6.41 -14.36
N ASP A 12 -8.30 7.71 -14.45
CA ASP A 12 -7.13 8.27 -13.77
C ASP A 12 -7.23 8.14 -12.24
N GLU A 13 -8.42 8.32 -11.69
CA GLU A 13 -8.66 8.17 -10.25
C GLU A 13 -8.52 6.73 -9.80
N VAL A 14 -9.01 5.77 -10.60
CA VAL A 14 -8.86 4.34 -10.32
C VAL A 14 -7.39 3.94 -10.37
N VAL A 15 -6.64 4.38 -11.37
CA VAL A 15 -5.20 4.11 -11.47
C VAL A 15 -4.45 4.68 -10.27
N LYS A 16 -4.76 5.90 -9.85
CA LYS A 16 -4.17 6.51 -8.64
C LYS A 16 -4.48 5.70 -7.38
N ALA A 17 -5.72 5.25 -7.21
CA ALA A 17 -6.12 4.43 -6.08
C ALA A 17 -5.36 3.11 -6.04
N LEU A 18 -5.21 2.43 -7.17
CA LEU A 18 -4.47 1.17 -7.28
C LEU A 18 -2.98 1.36 -6.99
N ASN A 19 -2.38 2.45 -7.48
CA ASN A 19 -0.99 2.79 -7.15
C ASN A 19 -0.79 3.04 -5.65
N LYS A 20 -1.75 3.70 -5.00
CA LYS A 20 -1.71 3.91 -3.55
C LYS A 20 -1.74 2.59 -2.78
N VAL A 21 -2.50 1.61 -3.23
CA VAL A 21 -2.53 0.27 -2.61
C VAL A 21 -1.15 -0.37 -2.65
N ASN A 22 -0.48 -0.35 -3.81
CA ASN A 22 0.87 -0.90 -3.93
C ASN A 22 1.88 -0.17 -3.02
N ASN A 23 1.83 1.15 -2.98
CA ASN A 23 2.71 1.96 -2.14
C ASN A 23 2.46 1.68 -0.65
N TYR A 24 1.20 1.54 -0.26
CA TYR A 24 0.83 1.23 1.12
C TYR A 24 1.28 -0.17 1.53
N LYS A 25 1.17 -1.15 0.63
CA LYS A 25 1.68 -2.51 0.86
C LYS A 25 3.18 -2.50 1.16
N THR A 26 3.96 -1.79 0.34
CA THR A 26 5.39 -1.63 0.55
C THR A 26 5.68 -0.95 1.89
N TYR A 27 4.96 0.13 2.19
CA TYR A 27 5.10 0.84 3.46
C TYR A 27 4.85 -0.07 4.66
N CYS A 28 3.75 -0.84 4.65
CA CYS A 28 3.43 -1.77 5.74
C CYS A 28 4.51 -2.84 5.90
N SER A 29 5.01 -3.40 4.81
CA SER A 29 6.09 -4.40 4.83
C SER A 29 7.38 -3.82 5.42
N GLU A 30 7.72 -2.60 5.06
CA GLU A 30 8.89 -1.89 5.60
C GLU A 30 8.73 -1.62 7.10
N GLN A 31 7.53 -1.23 7.55
CA GLN A 31 7.26 -0.99 8.96
C GLN A 31 7.40 -2.28 9.78
N VAL A 32 6.89 -3.41 9.29
CA VAL A 32 7.07 -4.71 9.96
C VAL A 32 8.56 -5.04 10.08
N SER A 33 9.32 -4.89 9.01
CA SER A 33 10.77 -5.16 9.01
C SER A 33 11.52 -4.27 9.98
N GLN A 34 11.19 -2.98 10.03
CA GLN A 34 11.80 -2.04 10.96
C GLN A 34 11.49 -2.40 12.40
N ILE A 35 10.23 -2.73 12.71
CA ILE A 35 9.82 -3.14 14.06
C ILE A 35 10.54 -4.42 14.47
N ASP A 36 10.68 -5.40 13.57
CA ASP A 36 11.41 -6.64 13.84
C ASP A 36 12.88 -6.36 14.18
N ARG A 37 13.53 -5.43 13.49
CA ARG A 37 14.90 -5.00 13.81
C ARG A 37 14.98 -4.32 15.18
N GLU A 38 14.03 -3.42 15.47
CA GLU A 38 13.98 -2.73 16.77
C GLU A 38 13.75 -3.70 17.92
N LEU A 39 12.89 -4.70 17.75
CA LEU A 39 12.65 -5.74 18.76
C LEU A 39 13.90 -6.61 18.97
N THR A 40 14.59 -6.96 17.90
CA THR A 40 15.84 -7.73 17.98
C THR A 40 16.90 -6.93 18.73
N ASP A 41 17.07 -5.66 18.42
CA ASP A 41 18.04 -4.77 19.10
C ASP A 41 17.68 -4.63 20.58
N LEU A 42 16.40 -4.49 20.90
CA LEU A 42 15.92 -4.41 22.27
C LEU A 42 16.23 -5.70 23.04
N ASP A 43 15.95 -6.86 22.46
CA ASP A 43 16.22 -8.15 23.08
C ASP A 43 17.73 -8.35 23.34
N HIS A 44 18.58 -7.95 22.38
CA HIS A 44 20.04 -7.94 22.57
C HIS A 44 20.47 -7.01 23.71
N ALA A 45 19.91 -5.81 23.78
CA ALA A 45 20.22 -4.87 24.85
C ALA A 45 19.80 -5.42 26.22
N LEU A 46 18.66 -6.10 26.31
CA LEU A 46 18.18 -6.75 27.54
C LEU A 46 19.09 -7.88 28.01
N GLU A 47 19.72 -8.60 27.08
CA GLU A 47 20.68 -9.66 27.42
C GLU A 47 21.98 -9.12 28.01
N LEU A 48 22.42 -7.93 27.57
CA LEU A 48 23.72 -7.36 27.87
C LEU A 48 23.72 -6.41 29.07
N VAL A 49 22.60 -5.90 29.49
CA VAL A 49 22.50 -4.83 30.48
C VAL A 49 21.66 -5.28 31.68
N THR A 50 22.24 -5.09 32.89
CA THR A 50 21.49 -5.22 34.14
C THR A 50 20.70 -3.94 34.34
N LEU A 51 19.36 -4.03 34.27
CA LEU A 51 18.45 -2.89 34.41
C LEU A 51 17.79 -2.86 35.77
N ASP A 52 17.56 -1.65 36.31
CA ASP A 52 16.69 -1.49 37.49
C ASP A 52 15.21 -1.70 37.10
N CYS A 53 14.35 -1.82 38.11
CA CYS A 53 12.91 -2.09 37.90
C CYS A 53 12.23 -1.01 37.08
N THR A 54 12.62 0.26 37.21
CA THR A 54 12.04 1.37 36.47
C THR A 54 12.37 1.27 34.99
N LYS A 55 13.63 1.00 34.66
CA LYS A 55 14.08 0.84 33.26
C LYS A 55 13.47 -0.39 32.63
N GLN A 56 13.41 -1.51 33.35
CA GLN A 56 12.75 -2.73 32.88
C GLN A 56 11.27 -2.47 32.56
N SER A 57 10.57 -1.75 33.43
CA SER A 57 9.17 -1.40 33.23
C SER A 57 8.95 -0.57 31.96
N LYS A 58 9.82 0.41 31.70
CA LYS A 58 9.78 1.23 30.49
C LYS A 58 10.04 0.40 29.24
N MET A 59 11.00 -0.52 29.30
CA MET A 59 11.33 -1.37 28.15
C MET A 59 10.22 -2.38 27.84
N ILE A 60 9.54 -2.91 28.86
CA ILE A 60 8.37 -3.79 28.68
C ILE A 60 7.25 -3.02 27.99
N LYS A 61 6.98 -1.79 28.42
CA LYS A 61 5.96 -0.93 27.78
C LYS A 61 6.31 -0.62 26.34
N PHE A 62 7.56 -0.27 26.08
CA PHE A 62 8.04 -0.02 24.73
C PHE A 62 7.86 -1.25 23.83
N ARG A 63 8.28 -2.43 24.32
CA ARG A 63 8.15 -3.69 23.59
C ARG A 63 6.69 -3.99 23.26
N LYS A 64 5.81 -3.80 24.23
CA LYS A 64 4.37 -4.03 24.06
C LYS A 64 3.80 -3.10 22.98
N ALA A 65 4.17 -1.81 23.01
CA ALA A 65 3.73 -0.84 21.99
C ALA A 65 4.22 -1.22 20.60
N GLU A 66 5.46 -1.64 20.46
CA GLU A 66 6.03 -2.09 19.18
C GLU A 66 5.33 -3.34 18.66
N LEU A 67 5.02 -4.31 19.54
CA LEU A 67 4.26 -5.52 19.16
C LEU A 67 2.84 -5.18 18.71
N GLN A 68 2.20 -4.18 19.32
CA GLN A 68 0.86 -3.72 18.90
C GLN A 68 0.91 -3.06 17.51
N LYS A 69 1.92 -2.24 17.23
CA LYS A 69 2.15 -1.66 15.90
C LYS A 69 2.40 -2.76 14.86
N ARG A 70 3.21 -3.75 15.21
CA ARG A 70 3.50 -4.89 14.33
C ARG A 70 2.22 -5.63 13.98
N ARG A 71 1.37 -5.88 14.95
CA ARG A 71 0.07 -6.53 14.74
C ARG A 71 -0.80 -5.71 13.79
N PHE A 72 -0.84 -4.38 13.97
CA PHE A 72 -1.59 -3.50 13.11
C PHE A 72 -1.15 -3.62 11.65
N TYR A 73 0.16 -3.51 11.38
CA TYR A 73 0.67 -3.59 10.02
C TYR A 73 0.54 -4.99 9.41
N LYS A 74 0.68 -6.03 10.22
CA LYS A 74 0.41 -7.41 9.79
C LYS A 74 -1.05 -7.60 9.38
N ASN A 75 -1.97 -7.04 10.14
CA ASN A 75 -3.40 -7.10 9.81
C ASN A 75 -3.71 -6.33 8.51
N GLU A 76 -3.08 -5.17 8.33
CA GLU A 76 -3.21 -4.40 7.09
C GLU A 76 -2.73 -5.21 5.88
N LEU A 77 -1.61 -5.90 6.01
CA LEU A 77 -1.09 -6.79 4.96
C LEU A 77 -2.05 -7.95 4.67
N GLU A 78 -2.73 -8.48 5.69
CA GLU A 78 -3.73 -9.52 5.48
C GLU A 78 -4.93 -9.02 4.68
N TYR A 79 -5.40 -7.79 4.94
CA TYR A 79 -6.45 -7.17 4.11
C TYR A 79 -6.01 -7.00 2.67
N ILE A 80 -4.78 -6.54 2.45
CA ILE A 80 -4.22 -6.38 1.10
C ILE A 80 -4.11 -7.72 0.40
N ASN A 81 -3.67 -8.78 1.09
CA ASN A 81 -3.61 -10.12 0.54
C ASN A 81 -4.99 -10.65 0.16
N ALA A 82 -6.01 -10.43 0.99
CA ALA A 82 -7.38 -10.81 0.68
C ALA A 82 -7.88 -10.08 -0.59
N PHE A 83 -7.56 -8.80 -0.72
CA PHE A 83 -7.86 -8.02 -1.91
C PHE A 83 -7.17 -8.59 -3.16
N GLU A 84 -5.89 -8.95 -3.06
CA GLU A 84 -5.13 -9.52 -4.18
C GLU A 84 -5.62 -10.92 -4.57
N LYS A 85 -6.12 -11.71 -3.59
CA LYS A 85 -6.66 -13.06 -3.84
C LYS A 85 -7.95 -13.09 -4.64
N THR A 86 -8.63 -11.96 -4.80
CA THR A 86 -9.83 -11.87 -5.62
C THR A 86 -9.53 -11.89 -7.13
N ASN A 87 -8.39 -12.38 -7.53
CA ASN A 87 -7.88 -12.42 -8.91
C ASN A 87 -7.61 -11.05 -9.52
N LEU A 88 -7.53 -10.02 -8.68
CA LEU A 88 -7.18 -8.69 -9.12
C LEU A 88 -5.67 -8.52 -9.09
N ASN A 89 -5.04 -8.66 -10.25
CA ASN A 89 -3.64 -8.27 -10.40
C ASN A 89 -3.59 -6.77 -10.63
N ILE A 90 -3.10 -6.03 -9.64
CA ILE A 90 -3.08 -4.56 -9.66
C ILE A 90 -2.30 -4.03 -10.86
N GLN A 91 -1.12 -4.58 -11.14
CA GLN A 91 -0.30 -4.12 -12.26
C GLN A 91 -0.97 -4.39 -13.60
N THR A 92 -1.54 -5.58 -13.78
CA THR A 92 -2.29 -5.94 -14.99
C THR A 92 -3.51 -5.03 -15.15
N THR A 93 -4.23 -4.77 -14.09
CA THR A 93 -5.39 -3.87 -14.10
C THR A 93 -4.99 -2.46 -14.49
N ILE A 94 -3.91 -1.93 -13.93
CA ILE A 94 -3.36 -0.62 -14.30
C ILE A 94 -3.01 -0.57 -15.79
N ASN A 95 -2.35 -1.62 -16.30
CA ASN A 95 -1.97 -1.69 -17.71
C ASN A 95 -3.19 -1.73 -18.62
N ILE A 96 -4.22 -2.47 -18.26
CA ILE A 96 -5.50 -2.51 -19.00
C ILE A 96 -6.14 -1.13 -19.02
N LEU A 97 -6.19 -0.45 -17.88
CA LEU A 97 -6.78 0.90 -17.78
C LEU A 97 -5.99 1.92 -18.61
N LYS A 98 -4.67 1.84 -18.63
CA LYS A 98 -3.82 2.70 -19.47
C LYS A 98 -4.06 2.43 -20.96
N SER A 99 -4.20 1.17 -21.35
CA SER A 99 -4.53 0.79 -22.73
C SER A 99 -5.90 1.33 -23.14
N LEU A 100 -6.88 1.24 -22.25
CA LEU A 100 -8.21 1.79 -22.48
C LEU A 100 -8.18 3.31 -22.66
N LYS A 101 -7.41 4.01 -21.84
CA LYS A 101 -7.20 5.45 -21.97
C LYS A 101 -6.60 5.80 -23.31
N SER A 102 -5.58 5.05 -23.76
CA SER A 102 -4.95 5.25 -25.08
C SER A 102 -5.94 5.01 -26.21
N ALA A 103 -6.79 3.97 -26.10
CA ALA A 103 -7.83 3.70 -27.10
C ALA A 103 -8.84 4.85 -27.20
N PHE A 104 -9.25 5.41 -26.07
CA PHE A 104 -10.14 6.56 -26.04
C PHE A 104 -9.49 7.79 -26.65
N GLN A 105 -8.20 8.03 -26.39
CA GLN A 105 -7.48 9.14 -26.98
C GLN A 105 -7.37 9.00 -28.50
N ALA A 106 -7.07 7.80 -28.98
CA ALA A 106 -7.03 7.52 -30.43
C ALA A 106 -8.40 7.73 -31.07
N THR A 107 -9.46 7.29 -30.42
CA THR A 107 -10.85 7.50 -30.90
C THR A 107 -11.18 8.99 -30.94
N LYS A 108 -10.83 9.74 -29.90
CA LYS A 108 -11.05 11.19 -29.85
C LYS A 108 -10.33 11.88 -31.01
N ASN A 109 -9.06 11.56 -31.25
CA ASN A 109 -8.29 12.14 -32.35
C ASN A 109 -8.92 11.85 -33.70
N ARG A 110 -9.39 10.61 -33.91
CA ARG A 110 -10.08 10.23 -35.14
C ARG A 110 -11.38 11.03 -35.35
N LEU A 111 -12.16 11.21 -34.27
CA LEU A 111 -13.42 11.96 -34.35
C LEU A 111 -13.20 13.45 -34.54
N ASP A 112 -12.19 14.02 -33.89
CA ASP A 112 -11.84 15.43 -34.03
C ASP A 112 -11.34 15.78 -35.44
N ASN A 113 -10.72 14.81 -36.12
CA ASN A 113 -10.21 14.99 -37.49
C ASN A 113 -11.26 14.72 -38.58
N ARG A 114 -12.49 14.36 -38.20
CA ARG A 114 -13.57 14.20 -39.19
C ARG A 114 -13.98 15.54 -39.75
N VAL A 115 -14.06 15.59 -41.09
CA VAL A 115 -14.58 16.73 -41.82
C VAL A 115 -16.03 16.46 -42.17
N TYR A 116 -16.89 17.31 -41.72
CA TYR A 116 -18.33 17.24 -42.04
C TYR A 116 -18.72 18.32 -43.02
#